data_34fbbbfbeb52b23a7384887ce036187f
#
_entry.id   34fbbbfbeb52b23a7384887ce036187f
#
_cell.length_a   1.000
_cell.length_b   1.000
_cell.length_c   1.000
_cell.angle_alpha   90.00
_cell.angle_beta   90.00
_cell.angle_gamma   90.00
#
_symmetry.space_group_name_H-M   'P 1'
#
loop_
_entity.id
_entity.type
_entity.pdbx_description
1 polymer ?
#
loop_
_entity_poly.entity_id
_entity_poly.type
_entity_poly.pdbx_seq_one_letter_code
_entity_poly.pdbx_strand_id
1 'polypeptide(L)'
;MSKREKHGETGGVSLPHDVRVLTHEQAQVFYNWMGAKQDWQAFYEAKATHDLVTHASFETARAVFEFGCGTGALAERLLTAHLSPETRYVAVDSSTTMIRLAQARLARFGSRVQVWQTDGTLQFEAASGSYDRFISTYVADLLSASDIAALFSEAHRLLIPGGRLCLVSLTKGTALFSRLVTRMWARLHRLSPTLVGGCRPLELQTLLEVRSFQLEYVQTVVAFGIPSEIVIAKRQPEARETTEEGVPL
;
A
#
# COMPACT_ATOMS: atom_id res chain seq x y z
N MET A 1 -44.35 20.75 -22.26
CA MET A 1 -43.03 21.23 -21.86
C MET A 1 -42.51 20.31 -20.76
N SER A 2 -41.67 19.34 -21.14
CA SER A 2 -41.16 18.32 -20.23
C SER A 2 -39.76 18.74 -19.71
N LYS A 3 -39.63 18.90 -18.40
CA LYS A 3 -38.34 19.13 -17.73
C LYS A 3 -37.58 17.80 -17.66
N ARG A 4 -36.48 17.70 -18.37
CA ARG A 4 -35.46 16.64 -18.15
C ARG A 4 -34.72 16.92 -16.88
N GLU A 5 -34.86 16.04 -15.92
CA GLU A 5 -33.99 15.97 -14.75
C GLU A 5 -32.59 15.47 -15.18
N LYS A 6 -31.59 16.29 -14.88
CA LYS A 6 -30.18 15.90 -15.03
C LYS A 6 -29.81 15.04 -13.83
N HIS A 7 -29.59 13.75 -14.04
CA HIS A 7 -28.89 12.88 -13.10
C HIS A 7 -27.42 13.36 -12.99
N GLY A 8 -27.00 13.67 -11.78
CA GLY A 8 -25.61 14.00 -11.48
C GLY A 8 -24.73 12.76 -11.67
N GLU A 9 -23.80 12.83 -12.60
CA GLU A 9 -22.73 11.86 -12.73
C GLU A 9 -21.79 12.00 -11.52
N THR A 10 -21.74 10.96 -10.70
CA THR A 10 -20.69 10.77 -9.69
C THR A 10 -19.39 10.53 -10.44
N GLY A 11 -18.50 11.52 -10.45
CA GLY A 11 -17.19 11.44 -11.07
C GLY A 11 -16.26 10.43 -10.36
N GLY A 12 -16.41 9.15 -10.67
CA GLY A 12 -15.43 8.14 -10.35
C GLY A 12 -14.17 8.37 -11.21
N VAL A 13 -13.02 8.56 -10.60
CA VAL A 13 -11.73 8.62 -11.30
C VAL A 13 -11.46 7.24 -11.90
N SER A 14 -11.72 7.10 -13.20
CA SER A 14 -11.45 5.90 -13.96
C SER A 14 -9.95 5.81 -14.24
N LEU A 15 -9.27 4.81 -13.70
CA LEU A 15 -7.96 4.42 -14.20
C LEU A 15 -8.11 3.92 -15.64
N PRO A 16 -7.15 4.22 -16.54
CA PRO A 16 -7.18 3.71 -17.91
C PRO A 16 -7.23 2.17 -17.86
N HIS A 17 -8.30 1.56 -18.39
CA HIS A 17 -8.55 0.11 -18.38
C HIS A 17 -7.52 -0.72 -19.18
N ASP A 18 -6.53 -0.09 -19.80
CA ASP A 18 -5.66 -0.74 -20.80
C ASP A 18 -4.16 -0.74 -20.44
N VAL A 19 -3.81 -0.67 -19.15
CA VAL A 19 -2.41 -0.77 -18.72
C VAL A 19 -2.09 -2.23 -18.43
N ARG A 20 -1.18 -2.83 -19.19
CA ARG A 20 -0.67 -4.17 -18.92
C ARG A 20 -0.01 -4.19 -17.53
N VAL A 21 -0.57 -4.98 -16.64
CA VAL A 21 -0.03 -5.25 -15.29
C VAL A 21 0.52 -6.68 -15.31
N LEU A 22 1.53 -6.97 -14.50
CA LEU A 22 1.95 -8.36 -14.29
C LEU A 22 0.80 -9.12 -13.62
N THR A 23 0.59 -10.37 -14.04
CA THR A 23 -0.28 -11.25 -13.26
C THR A 23 0.37 -11.54 -11.90
N HIS A 24 -0.40 -11.96 -10.91
CA HIS A 24 0.14 -12.33 -9.59
C HIS A 24 1.25 -13.38 -9.72
N GLU A 25 1.06 -14.37 -10.61
CA GLU A 25 2.05 -15.41 -10.91
C GLU A 25 3.33 -14.84 -11.52
N GLN A 26 3.22 -13.91 -12.49
CA GLN A 26 4.39 -13.27 -13.12
C GLN A 26 5.15 -12.39 -12.11
N ALA A 27 4.45 -11.66 -11.26
CA ALA A 27 5.07 -10.88 -10.18
C ALA A 27 5.80 -11.82 -9.20
N GLN A 28 5.17 -12.91 -8.79
CA GLN A 28 5.77 -13.91 -7.91
C GLN A 28 7.05 -14.51 -8.50
N VAL A 29 7.03 -14.92 -9.79
CA VAL A 29 8.21 -15.45 -10.49
C VAL A 29 9.33 -14.43 -10.53
N PHE A 30 9.02 -13.16 -10.85
CA PHE A 30 9.99 -12.08 -10.91
C PHE A 30 10.67 -11.85 -9.55
N TYR A 31 9.89 -11.72 -8.49
CA TYR A 31 10.42 -11.48 -7.13
C TYR A 31 11.12 -12.71 -6.55
N ASN A 32 10.69 -13.93 -6.89
CA ASN A 32 11.42 -15.14 -6.56
C ASN A 32 12.83 -15.16 -7.18
N TRP A 33 12.96 -14.68 -8.42
CA TRP A 33 14.24 -14.56 -9.09
C TRP A 33 15.10 -13.43 -8.54
N MET A 34 14.49 -12.29 -8.21
CA MET A 34 15.21 -11.12 -7.70
C MET A 34 15.86 -11.41 -6.33
N GLY A 35 15.16 -12.10 -5.43
CA GLY A 35 15.66 -12.50 -4.13
C GLY A 35 16.24 -11.33 -3.32
N ALA A 36 17.37 -11.55 -2.65
CA ALA A 36 18.05 -10.54 -1.82
C ALA A 36 18.53 -9.30 -2.60
N LYS A 37 18.57 -9.36 -3.95
CA LYS A 37 18.92 -8.20 -4.78
C LYS A 37 17.86 -7.09 -4.70
N GLN A 38 16.65 -7.39 -4.21
CA GLN A 38 15.62 -6.37 -3.96
C GLN A 38 16.10 -5.30 -2.98
N ASP A 39 16.92 -5.64 -1.99
CA ASP A 39 17.48 -4.66 -1.05
C ASP A 39 18.32 -3.58 -1.77
N TRP A 40 18.76 -3.81 -3.00
CA TRP A 40 19.41 -2.79 -3.83
C TRP A 40 18.46 -1.65 -4.24
N GLN A 41 17.15 -1.91 -4.30
CA GLN A 41 16.15 -0.87 -4.57
C GLN A 41 16.02 0.11 -3.40
N ALA A 42 16.49 -0.28 -2.22
CA ALA A 42 16.52 0.58 -1.02
C ALA A 42 17.16 1.95 -1.25
N PHE A 43 18.04 2.12 -2.27
CA PHE A 43 18.69 3.41 -2.54
C PHE A 43 17.67 4.52 -2.86
N TYR A 44 16.57 4.24 -3.59
CA TYR A 44 15.54 5.23 -3.87
C TYR A 44 14.35 5.13 -2.90
N GLU A 45 14.09 3.94 -2.34
CA GLU A 45 12.98 3.68 -1.41
C GLU A 45 13.25 4.25 -0.01
N ALA A 46 14.52 4.30 0.41
CA ALA A 46 14.91 4.68 1.77
C ALA A 46 14.40 6.07 2.18
N LYS A 47 14.38 7.04 1.27
CA LYS A 47 13.91 8.40 1.55
C LYS A 47 12.40 8.43 1.81
N ALA A 48 11.62 7.75 0.97
CA ALA A 48 10.17 7.70 1.10
C ALA A 48 9.72 6.88 2.31
N THR A 49 10.34 5.73 2.54
CA THR A 49 10.06 4.90 3.73
C THR A 49 10.51 5.58 5.03
N HIS A 50 11.58 6.39 5.00
CA HIS A 50 11.97 7.21 6.15
C HIS A 50 10.91 8.25 6.47
N ASP A 51 10.42 8.94 5.46
CA ASP A 51 9.38 9.96 5.61
C ASP A 51 8.06 9.36 6.11
N LEU A 52 7.64 8.20 5.56
CA LEU A 52 6.51 7.45 6.08
C LEU A 52 6.66 7.12 7.57
N VAL A 53 7.81 6.59 7.96
CA VAL A 53 8.08 6.18 9.35
C VAL A 53 8.02 7.38 10.29
N THR A 54 8.49 8.54 9.86
CA THR A 54 8.50 9.77 10.67
C THR A 54 7.09 10.29 10.95
N HIS A 55 6.14 10.12 10.00
CA HIS A 55 4.81 10.74 10.11
C HIS A 55 3.69 9.76 10.50
N ALA A 56 3.93 8.44 10.46
CA ALA A 56 2.88 7.44 10.75
C ALA A 56 2.67 7.13 12.24
N SER A 57 3.44 7.76 13.15
CA SER A 57 3.33 7.57 14.62
C SER A 57 3.41 6.09 15.03
N PHE A 58 4.43 5.38 14.54
CA PHE A 58 4.63 3.95 14.82
C PHE A 58 4.91 3.65 16.29
N GLU A 59 5.43 4.62 17.06
CA GLU A 59 5.68 4.50 18.50
C GLU A 59 4.41 4.22 19.31
N THR A 60 3.24 4.57 18.76
CA THR A 60 1.94 4.32 19.40
C THR A 60 1.26 3.05 18.93
N ALA A 61 1.84 2.35 17.93
CA ALA A 61 1.24 1.18 17.33
C ALA A 61 1.27 -0.04 18.27
N ARG A 62 0.17 -0.79 18.30
CA ARG A 62 0.02 -2.03 19.08
C ARG A 62 -0.05 -3.27 18.19
N ALA A 63 -0.58 -3.13 17.00
CA ALA A 63 -0.72 -4.21 16.03
C ALA A 63 -0.54 -3.68 14.60
N VAL A 64 0.47 -4.18 13.91
CA VAL A 64 0.85 -3.78 12.56
C VAL A 64 0.61 -4.93 11.59
N PHE A 65 0.01 -4.63 10.44
CA PHE A 65 -0.10 -5.52 9.30
C PHE A 65 0.65 -4.92 8.11
N GLU A 66 1.60 -5.64 7.54
CA GLU A 66 2.35 -5.25 6.36
C GLU A 66 2.07 -6.18 5.19
N PHE A 67 1.51 -5.65 4.11
CA PHE A 67 1.27 -6.36 2.86
C PHE A 67 2.35 -6.04 1.83
N GLY A 68 3.01 -7.08 1.29
CA GLY A 68 4.16 -6.98 0.42
C GLY A 68 5.44 -6.65 1.18
N CYS A 69 5.72 -7.41 2.24
CA CYS A 69 6.85 -7.15 3.15
C CYS A 69 8.23 -7.37 2.50
N GLY A 70 8.28 -7.99 1.31
CA GLY A 70 9.53 -8.32 0.63
C GLY A 70 10.48 -9.10 1.53
N THR A 71 11.72 -8.64 1.61
CA THR A 71 12.75 -9.26 2.47
C THR A 71 12.58 -9.00 3.96
N GLY A 72 11.56 -8.25 4.39
CA GLY A 72 11.32 -7.85 5.77
C GLY A 72 12.20 -6.69 6.27
N ALA A 73 12.83 -5.94 5.37
CA ALA A 73 13.76 -4.86 5.76
C ALA A 73 13.07 -3.71 6.48
N LEU A 74 11.86 -3.29 6.03
CA LEU A 74 11.07 -2.26 6.70
C LEU A 74 10.55 -2.77 8.04
N ALA A 75 10.04 -4.00 8.11
CA ALA A 75 9.62 -4.64 9.35
C ALA A 75 10.74 -4.66 10.39
N GLU A 76 11.96 -5.10 10.00
CA GLU A 76 13.12 -5.12 10.89
C GLU A 76 13.45 -3.73 11.45
N ARG A 77 13.45 -2.72 10.59
CA ARG A 77 13.71 -1.33 11.00
C ARG A 77 12.67 -0.84 11.99
N LEU A 78 11.37 -1.07 11.71
CA LEU A 78 10.26 -0.68 12.59
C LEU A 78 10.35 -1.38 13.96
N LEU A 79 10.53 -2.70 13.95
CA LEU A 79 10.64 -3.52 15.16
C LEU A 79 11.85 -3.18 16.03
N THR A 80 12.93 -2.71 15.41
CA THR A 80 14.17 -2.39 16.12
C THR A 80 14.14 -1.00 16.75
N ALA A 81 13.57 0.00 16.05
CA ALA A 81 13.78 1.40 16.40
C ALA A 81 12.51 2.23 16.62
N HIS A 82 11.33 1.75 16.20
CA HIS A 82 10.13 2.58 16.15
C HIS A 82 8.92 1.98 16.87
N LEU A 83 8.86 0.66 17.02
CA LEU A 83 7.74 -0.03 17.64
C LEU A 83 8.05 -0.42 19.09
N SER A 84 7.03 -0.36 19.96
CA SER A 84 7.12 -0.90 21.31
C SER A 84 7.51 -2.40 21.28
N PRO A 85 8.26 -2.90 22.28
CA PRO A 85 8.52 -4.35 22.42
C PRO A 85 7.24 -5.22 22.46
N GLU A 86 6.11 -4.67 22.84
CA GLU A 86 4.83 -5.35 22.97
C GLU A 86 4.02 -5.34 21.65
N THR A 87 4.43 -4.56 20.65
CA THR A 87 3.72 -4.46 19.37
C THR A 87 3.74 -5.79 18.64
N ARG A 88 2.56 -6.28 18.25
CA ARG A 88 2.43 -7.44 17.36
C ARG A 88 2.62 -7.01 15.90
N TYR A 89 3.30 -7.83 15.13
CA TYR A 89 3.59 -7.55 13.72
C TYR A 89 3.25 -8.75 12.86
N VAL A 90 2.48 -8.51 11.82
CA VAL A 90 2.19 -9.49 10.77
C VAL A 90 2.77 -8.96 9.47
N ALA A 91 3.57 -9.78 8.80
CA ALA A 91 4.20 -9.47 7.53
C ALA A 91 3.82 -10.53 6.49
N VAL A 92 3.26 -10.12 5.36
CA VAL A 92 2.85 -11.05 4.30
C VAL A 92 3.44 -10.67 2.96
N ASP A 93 3.74 -11.68 2.14
CA ASP A 93 4.19 -11.51 0.76
C ASP A 93 3.73 -12.73 -0.07
N SER A 94 3.58 -12.56 -1.37
CA SER A 94 3.23 -13.67 -2.28
C SER A 94 4.43 -14.50 -2.70
N SER A 95 5.65 -13.95 -2.65
CA SER A 95 6.89 -14.61 -3.06
C SER A 95 7.44 -15.52 -1.97
N THR A 96 7.55 -16.80 -2.27
CA THR A 96 8.18 -17.80 -1.37
C THR A 96 9.61 -17.41 -0.99
N THR A 97 10.37 -16.84 -1.93
CA THR A 97 11.75 -16.40 -1.67
C THR A 97 11.78 -15.22 -0.70
N MET A 98 10.87 -14.24 -0.86
CA MET A 98 10.77 -13.09 0.05
C MET A 98 10.37 -13.54 1.45
N ILE A 99 9.38 -14.40 1.58
CA ILE A 99 8.94 -14.95 2.86
C ILE A 99 10.09 -15.67 3.59
N ARG A 100 10.86 -16.50 2.89
CA ARG A 100 12.02 -17.16 3.49
C ARG A 100 13.07 -16.16 3.99
N LEU A 101 13.34 -15.10 3.23
CA LEU A 101 14.27 -14.05 3.64
C LEU A 101 13.73 -13.23 4.82
N ALA A 102 12.46 -12.87 4.80
CA ALA A 102 11.80 -12.15 5.89
C ALA A 102 11.76 -12.99 7.18
N GLN A 103 11.42 -14.27 7.09
CA GLN A 103 11.44 -15.18 8.23
C GLN A 103 12.83 -15.26 8.87
N ALA A 104 13.90 -15.41 8.07
CA ALA A 104 15.26 -15.44 8.57
C ALA A 104 15.67 -14.12 9.23
N ARG A 105 15.33 -12.98 8.61
CA ARG A 105 15.63 -11.63 9.11
C ARG A 105 14.91 -11.32 10.42
N LEU A 106 13.64 -11.70 10.51
CA LEU A 106 12.76 -11.35 11.62
C LEU A 106 12.73 -12.38 12.75
N ALA A 107 13.41 -13.52 12.61
CA ALA A 107 13.42 -14.61 13.60
C ALA A 107 13.79 -14.16 15.03
N ARG A 108 14.70 -13.18 15.15
CA ARG A 108 15.14 -12.63 16.45
C ARG A 108 14.05 -11.96 17.28
N PHE A 109 12.93 -11.58 16.65
CA PHE A 109 11.82 -10.92 17.34
C PHE A 109 10.81 -11.90 17.95
N GLY A 110 11.00 -13.21 17.73
CA GLY A 110 10.22 -14.27 18.37
C GLY A 110 8.73 -14.23 18.02
N SER A 111 7.90 -14.58 18.98
CA SER A 111 6.44 -14.77 18.79
C SER A 111 5.67 -13.47 18.54
N ARG A 112 6.28 -12.29 18.71
CA ARG A 112 5.61 -11.02 18.39
C ARG A 112 5.50 -10.77 16.89
N VAL A 113 6.23 -11.52 16.05
CA VAL A 113 6.24 -11.38 14.60
C VAL A 113 5.74 -12.66 13.95
N GLN A 114 4.80 -12.53 13.04
CA GLN A 114 4.34 -13.61 12.18
C GLN A 114 4.65 -13.25 10.72
N VAL A 115 5.25 -14.19 10.00
CA VAL A 115 5.57 -14.01 8.57
C VAL A 115 4.99 -15.18 7.81
N TRP A 116 4.07 -14.91 6.91
CA TRP A 116 3.38 -15.94 6.13
C TRP A 116 3.27 -15.58 4.65
N GLN A 117 3.16 -16.58 3.81
CA GLN A 117 2.95 -16.42 2.38
C GLN A 117 1.45 -16.27 2.09
N THR A 118 1.07 -15.28 1.26
CA THR A 118 -0.26 -15.20 0.66
C THR A 118 -0.24 -15.79 -0.76
N ASP A 119 -1.38 -16.30 -1.21
CA ASP A 119 -1.57 -16.78 -2.58
C ASP A 119 -1.77 -15.64 -3.60
N GLY A 120 -1.71 -14.39 -3.13
CA GLY A 120 -1.97 -13.20 -3.92
C GLY A 120 -3.42 -12.72 -3.84
N THR A 121 -4.31 -13.42 -3.14
CA THR A 121 -5.63 -12.91 -2.80
C THR A 121 -5.49 -11.75 -1.81
N LEU A 122 -6.41 -10.79 -1.92
CA LEU A 122 -6.44 -9.60 -1.07
C LEU A 122 -7.51 -9.74 0.03
N GLN A 123 -7.68 -10.97 0.52
CA GLN A 123 -8.46 -11.30 1.70
C GLN A 123 -7.57 -12.10 2.66
N PHE A 124 -7.37 -11.57 3.86
CA PHE A 124 -6.45 -12.14 4.82
C PHE A 124 -7.21 -12.84 5.97
N GLU A 125 -6.69 -13.98 6.44
CA GLU A 125 -7.22 -14.69 7.59
C GLU A 125 -6.90 -13.95 8.89
N ALA A 126 -7.52 -12.77 9.06
CA ALA A 126 -7.39 -11.94 10.23
C ALA A 126 -8.74 -11.29 10.57
N ALA A 127 -9.01 -11.13 11.86
CA ALA A 127 -10.24 -10.52 12.32
C ALA A 127 -10.35 -9.05 11.90
N SER A 128 -11.58 -8.59 11.60
CA SER A 128 -11.85 -7.18 11.33
C SER A 128 -11.48 -6.33 12.55
N GLY A 129 -10.94 -5.12 12.30
CA GLY A 129 -10.61 -4.19 13.36
C GLY A 129 -9.56 -4.70 14.34
N SER A 130 -8.55 -5.44 13.88
CA SER A 130 -7.51 -6.03 14.73
C SER A 130 -6.14 -5.37 14.63
N TYR A 131 -5.98 -4.39 13.72
CA TYR A 131 -4.72 -3.67 13.52
C TYR A 131 -4.93 -2.17 13.62
N ASP A 132 -3.91 -1.45 14.11
CA ASP A 132 -3.91 0.01 14.13
C ASP A 132 -3.00 0.63 13.07
N ARG A 133 -2.15 -0.18 12.41
CA ARG A 133 -1.39 0.21 11.23
C ARG A 133 -1.51 -0.87 10.15
N PHE A 134 -1.83 -0.44 8.95
CA PHE A 134 -1.73 -1.25 7.74
C PHE A 134 -0.69 -0.61 6.82
N ILE A 135 0.35 -1.35 6.46
CA ILE A 135 1.45 -0.86 5.65
C ILE A 135 1.44 -1.57 4.30
N SER A 136 1.66 -0.82 3.22
CA SER A 136 1.99 -1.39 1.92
C SER A 136 2.89 -0.42 1.15
N THR A 137 4.14 -0.83 0.89
CA THR A 137 5.13 0.00 0.23
C THR A 137 5.57 -0.64 -1.08
N TYR A 138 5.44 0.13 -2.19
CA TYR A 138 5.83 -0.31 -3.54
C TYR A 138 5.14 -1.60 -4.01
N VAL A 139 3.87 -1.78 -3.61
CA VAL A 139 3.03 -2.91 -4.02
C VAL A 139 1.87 -2.44 -4.87
N ALA A 140 1.21 -1.33 -4.51
CA ALA A 140 0.05 -0.82 -5.25
C ALA A 140 0.38 -0.54 -6.73
N ASP A 141 1.61 -0.14 -7.03
CA ASP A 141 2.12 0.11 -8.38
C ASP A 141 2.29 -1.16 -9.24
N LEU A 142 2.19 -2.33 -8.63
CA LEU A 142 2.17 -3.64 -9.31
C LEU A 142 0.74 -4.15 -9.57
N LEU A 143 -0.24 -3.64 -8.82
CA LEU A 143 -1.61 -4.15 -8.79
C LEU A 143 -2.49 -3.56 -9.90
N SER A 144 -3.51 -4.31 -10.31
CA SER A 144 -4.58 -3.80 -11.15
C SER A 144 -5.45 -2.78 -10.39
N ALA A 145 -6.30 -2.04 -11.10
CA ALA A 145 -7.23 -1.11 -10.46
C ALA A 145 -8.22 -1.82 -9.52
N SER A 146 -8.71 -2.98 -9.91
CA SER A 146 -9.59 -3.82 -9.09
C SER A 146 -8.88 -4.33 -7.84
N ASP A 147 -7.60 -4.74 -7.98
CA ASP A 147 -6.83 -5.23 -6.84
C ASP A 147 -6.48 -4.11 -5.87
N ILE A 148 -6.20 -2.88 -6.36
CA ILE A 148 -5.99 -1.71 -5.49
C ILE A 148 -7.27 -1.42 -4.69
N ALA A 149 -8.44 -1.45 -5.32
CA ALA A 149 -9.71 -1.24 -4.63
C ALA A 149 -9.96 -2.34 -3.59
N ALA A 150 -9.69 -3.61 -3.93
CA ALA A 150 -9.79 -4.73 -3.00
C ALA A 150 -8.80 -4.59 -1.82
N LEU A 151 -7.55 -4.17 -2.08
CA LEU A 151 -6.54 -3.91 -1.05
C LEU A 151 -7.00 -2.82 -0.07
N PHE A 152 -7.57 -1.72 -0.57
CA PHE A 152 -8.04 -0.64 0.29
C PHE A 152 -9.28 -1.05 1.09
N SER A 153 -10.19 -1.82 0.52
CA SER A 153 -11.34 -2.40 1.22
C SER A 153 -10.88 -3.34 2.34
N GLU A 154 -9.91 -4.19 2.06
CA GLU A 154 -9.37 -5.12 3.05
C GLU A 154 -8.57 -4.40 4.15
N ALA A 155 -7.78 -3.39 3.80
CA ALA A 155 -7.10 -2.53 4.77
C ALA A 155 -8.12 -1.82 5.68
N HIS A 156 -9.23 -1.34 5.11
CA HIS A 156 -10.32 -0.76 5.90
C HIS A 156 -10.94 -1.77 6.86
N ARG A 157 -11.19 -3.01 6.40
CA ARG A 157 -11.71 -4.08 7.24
C ARG A 157 -10.78 -4.41 8.42
N LEU A 158 -9.48 -4.53 8.14
CA LEU A 158 -8.48 -4.94 9.13
C LEU A 158 -8.14 -3.85 10.16
N LEU A 159 -8.15 -2.58 9.75
CA LEU A 159 -7.84 -1.48 10.66
C LEU A 159 -8.96 -1.25 11.67
N ILE A 160 -8.60 -0.88 12.90
CA ILE A 160 -9.54 -0.34 13.89
C ILE A 160 -10.05 1.04 13.44
N PRO A 161 -11.21 1.52 13.91
CA PRO A 161 -11.59 2.93 13.73
C PRO A 161 -10.48 3.86 14.25
N GLY A 162 -10.05 4.80 13.41
CA GLY A 162 -8.91 5.68 13.72
C GLY A 162 -7.53 5.07 13.46
N GLY A 163 -7.43 3.80 13.04
CA GLY A 163 -6.20 3.19 12.57
C GLY A 163 -5.70 3.81 11.26
N ARG A 164 -4.41 3.67 10.96
CA ARG A 164 -3.78 4.32 9.83
C ARG A 164 -3.39 3.35 8.73
N LEU A 165 -3.79 3.69 7.52
CA LEU A 165 -3.28 3.11 6.27
C LEU A 165 -2.03 3.90 5.86
N CYS A 166 -0.90 3.20 5.70
CA CYS A 166 0.42 3.74 5.45
C CYS A 166 0.92 3.23 4.10
N LEU A 167 0.94 4.08 3.08
CA LEU A 167 1.25 3.68 1.70
C LEU A 167 2.45 4.43 1.16
N VAL A 168 3.25 3.75 0.35
CA VAL A 168 4.26 4.34 -0.54
C VAL A 168 4.15 3.69 -1.90
N SER A 169 4.23 4.48 -2.96
CA SER A 169 4.24 3.98 -4.34
C SER A 169 5.03 4.91 -5.25
N LEU A 170 5.48 4.41 -6.38
CA LEU A 170 6.00 5.27 -7.44
C LEU A 170 4.90 6.20 -7.94
N THR A 171 5.25 7.47 -8.18
CA THR A 171 4.29 8.46 -8.66
C THR A 171 4.80 9.24 -9.87
N LYS A 172 3.95 10.08 -10.43
CA LYS A 172 4.34 10.96 -11.54
C LYS A 172 5.26 12.08 -11.03
N GLY A 173 6.33 12.33 -11.76
CA GLY A 173 7.25 13.43 -11.42
C GLY A 173 6.64 14.80 -11.64
N THR A 174 6.87 15.72 -10.71
CA THR A 174 6.47 17.14 -10.80
C THR A 174 7.53 18.02 -11.46
N ALA A 175 8.81 17.76 -11.19
CA ALA A 175 9.93 18.48 -11.79
C ALA A 175 10.26 17.97 -13.20
N LEU A 176 10.87 18.81 -14.05
CA LEU A 176 11.20 18.46 -15.44
C LEU A 176 12.02 17.17 -15.55
N PHE A 177 13.04 17.01 -14.70
CA PHE A 177 13.90 15.83 -14.70
C PHE A 177 13.12 14.57 -14.26
N SER A 178 12.36 14.64 -13.17
CA SER A 178 11.56 13.51 -12.70
C SER A 178 10.43 13.14 -13.70
N ARG A 179 9.87 14.15 -14.41
CA ARG A 179 8.93 13.90 -15.52
C ARG A 179 9.58 13.15 -16.68
N LEU A 180 10.83 13.47 -17.02
CA LEU A 180 11.56 12.75 -18.05
C LEU A 180 11.84 11.31 -17.66
N VAL A 181 12.33 11.09 -16.44
CA VAL A 181 12.56 9.76 -15.88
C VAL A 181 11.27 8.95 -15.85
N THR A 182 10.17 9.53 -15.36
CA THR A 182 8.87 8.87 -15.31
C THR A 182 8.32 8.54 -16.70
N ARG A 183 8.50 9.42 -17.69
CA ARG A 183 8.09 9.15 -19.08
C ARG A 183 8.90 8.00 -19.69
N MET A 184 10.20 7.97 -19.44
CA MET A 184 11.06 6.86 -19.88
C MET A 184 10.64 5.55 -19.23
N TRP A 185 10.40 5.58 -17.92
CA TRP A 185 9.89 4.43 -17.15
C TRP A 185 8.56 3.92 -17.70
N ALA A 186 7.60 4.82 -17.95
CA ALA A 186 6.31 4.46 -18.53
C ALA A 186 6.42 3.88 -19.96
N ARG A 187 7.40 4.34 -20.75
CA ARG A 187 7.68 3.74 -22.08
C ARG A 187 8.26 2.33 -21.95
N LEU A 188 9.22 2.12 -21.04
CA LEU A 188 9.79 0.79 -20.77
C LEU A 188 8.73 -0.17 -20.25
N HIS A 189 7.86 0.29 -19.34
CA HIS A 189 6.73 -0.49 -18.85
C HIS A 189 5.76 -0.92 -19.97
N ARG A 190 5.46 -0.01 -20.94
CA ARG A 190 4.61 -0.35 -22.10
C ARG A 190 5.25 -1.38 -23.02
N LEU A 191 6.59 -1.36 -23.18
CA LEU A 191 7.31 -2.32 -23.99
C LEU A 191 7.33 -3.70 -23.32
N SER A 192 7.67 -3.75 -22.04
CA SER A 192 7.61 -4.96 -21.23
C SER A 192 7.55 -4.56 -19.73
N PRO A 193 6.47 -4.88 -19.01
CA PRO A 193 6.36 -4.62 -17.58
C PRO A 193 7.52 -5.21 -16.77
N THR A 194 8.05 -6.36 -17.17
CA THR A 194 9.16 -7.04 -16.50
C THR A 194 10.48 -6.25 -16.52
N LEU A 195 10.69 -5.35 -17.49
CA LEU A 195 11.90 -4.52 -17.56
C LEU A 195 12.01 -3.52 -16.41
N VAL A 196 10.89 -3.15 -15.82
CA VAL A 196 10.78 -2.19 -14.72
C VAL A 196 10.18 -2.83 -13.46
N GLY A 197 10.28 -4.16 -13.34
CA GLY A 197 9.76 -4.89 -12.19
C GLY A 197 8.22 -4.88 -12.06
N GLY A 198 7.51 -4.52 -13.14
CA GLY A 198 6.05 -4.38 -13.14
C GLY A 198 5.54 -3.04 -12.60
N CYS A 199 6.37 -2.25 -11.94
CA CYS A 199 5.98 -1.01 -11.27
C CYS A 199 5.56 0.08 -12.26
N ARG A 200 4.44 0.76 -11.96
CA ARG A 200 3.91 1.89 -12.73
C ARG A 200 3.63 3.09 -11.81
N PRO A 201 3.88 4.33 -12.28
CA PRO A 201 3.55 5.52 -11.49
C PRO A 201 2.05 5.63 -11.22
N LEU A 202 1.68 5.79 -9.95
CA LEU A 202 0.30 5.99 -9.48
C LEU A 202 0.16 7.32 -8.75
N GLU A 203 -1.06 7.78 -8.58
CA GLU A 203 -1.45 8.89 -7.69
C GLU A 203 -2.35 8.28 -6.61
N LEU A 204 -1.74 7.76 -5.54
CA LEU A 204 -2.43 6.99 -4.49
C LEU A 204 -3.56 7.79 -3.84
N GLN A 205 -3.33 9.07 -3.57
CA GLN A 205 -4.33 9.95 -2.95
C GLN A 205 -5.63 10.03 -3.75
N THR A 206 -5.56 9.91 -5.09
CA THR A 206 -6.74 9.97 -5.95
C THR A 206 -7.52 8.66 -6.00
N LEU A 207 -6.90 7.57 -5.56
CA LEU A 207 -7.50 6.22 -5.55
C LEU A 207 -8.20 5.88 -4.24
N LEU A 208 -7.90 6.64 -3.15
CA LEU A 208 -8.53 6.43 -1.86
C LEU A 208 -9.94 7.00 -1.83
N GLU A 209 -10.90 6.20 -1.42
CA GLU A 209 -12.28 6.66 -1.21
C GLU A 209 -12.36 7.57 0.01
N VAL A 210 -12.76 8.83 -0.20
CA VAL A 210 -12.86 9.86 0.85
C VAL A 210 -13.81 9.47 1.99
N ARG A 211 -14.78 8.60 1.72
CA ARG A 211 -15.74 8.13 2.74
C ARG A 211 -15.15 7.10 3.70
N SER A 212 -14.19 6.31 3.24
CA SER A 212 -13.58 5.23 4.03
C SER A 212 -12.33 5.68 4.76
N PHE A 213 -11.58 6.62 4.16
CA PHE A 213 -10.32 7.12 4.70
C PHE A 213 -10.25 8.64 4.66
N GLN A 214 -9.72 9.23 5.72
CA GLN A 214 -9.35 10.63 5.80
C GLN A 214 -7.85 10.78 5.60
N LEU A 215 -7.42 11.54 4.60
CA LEU A 215 -6.01 11.83 4.38
C LEU A 215 -5.45 12.64 5.56
N GLU A 216 -4.40 12.15 6.21
CA GLU A 216 -3.66 12.84 7.28
C GLU A 216 -2.34 13.44 6.75
N TYR A 217 -1.69 12.72 5.83
CA TYR A 217 -0.40 13.15 5.28
C TYR A 217 -0.25 12.69 3.85
N VAL A 218 0.14 13.59 2.96
CA VAL A 218 0.48 13.29 1.56
C VAL A 218 1.74 14.05 1.19
N GLN A 219 2.76 13.34 0.72
CA GLN A 219 4.02 13.93 0.30
C GLN A 219 4.59 13.21 -0.90
N THR A 220 5.19 13.96 -1.80
CA THR A 220 6.02 13.39 -2.87
C THR A 220 7.49 13.67 -2.57
N VAL A 221 8.30 12.63 -2.50
CA VAL A 221 9.75 12.73 -2.37
C VAL A 221 10.42 12.23 -3.64
N VAL A 222 11.55 12.83 -3.98
CA VAL A 222 12.35 12.40 -5.14
C VAL A 222 13.71 11.95 -4.64
N ALA A 223 14.07 10.72 -4.99
CA ALA A 223 15.38 10.16 -4.75
C ALA A 223 15.97 9.67 -6.08
N PHE A 224 17.16 10.13 -6.44
CA PHE A 224 17.84 9.79 -7.71
C PHE A 224 16.97 10.02 -8.98
N GLY A 225 16.10 11.03 -8.95
CA GLY A 225 15.16 11.31 -10.03
C GLY A 225 13.88 10.45 -10.05
N ILE A 226 13.76 9.49 -9.15
CA ILE A 226 12.59 8.60 -9.01
C ILE A 226 11.65 9.22 -7.98
N PRO A 227 10.43 9.65 -8.38
CA PRO A 227 9.44 10.22 -7.47
C PRO A 227 8.62 9.12 -6.81
N SER A 228 8.45 9.21 -5.51
CA SER A 228 7.58 8.35 -4.70
C SER A 228 6.57 9.19 -3.94
N GLU A 229 5.31 8.77 -3.94
CA GLU A 229 4.23 9.36 -3.15
C GLU A 229 4.07 8.58 -1.85
N ILE A 230 4.00 9.31 -0.75
CA ILE A 230 3.72 8.81 0.59
C ILE A 230 2.30 9.25 0.92
N VAL A 231 1.47 8.34 1.36
CA VAL A 231 0.11 8.61 1.82
C VAL A 231 -0.11 7.96 3.17
N ILE A 232 -0.52 8.76 4.15
CA ILE A 232 -1.02 8.28 5.43
C ILE A 232 -2.47 8.72 5.53
N ALA A 233 -3.36 7.75 5.70
CA ALA A 233 -4.78 8.00 5.76
C ALA A 233 -5.39 7.27 6.96
N LYS A 234 -6.29 7.92 7.66
CA LYS A 234 -6.96 7.41 8.85
C LYS A 234 -8.27 6.74 8.46
N ARG A 235 -8.50 5.51 8.94
CA ARG A 235 -9.80 4.85 8.82
C ARG A 235 -10.88 5.68 9.51
N GLN A 236 -11.92 6.06 8.75
CA GLN A 236 -13.10 6.68 9.33
C GLN A 236 -14.02 5.63 9.95
N PRO A 237 -14.72 5.96 11.03
CA PRO A 237 -15.82 5.13 11.51
C PRO A 237 -16.87 5.01 10.40
N GLU A 238 -17.49 3.85 10.29
CA GLU A 238 -18.67 3.69 9.43
C GLU A 238 -19.71 4.72 9.89
N ALA A 239 -20.23 5.50 8.93
CA ALA A 239 -21.36 6.39 9.22
C ALA A 239 -22.49 5.52 9.77
N ARG A 240 -22.89 5.73 11.02
CA ARG A 240 -24.10 5.11 11.54
C ARG A 240 -25.24 5.56 10.63
N GLU A 241 -25.88 4.62 9.96
CA GLU A 241 -27.20 4.86 9.39
C GLU A 241 -28.08 5.28 10.58
N THR A 242 -28.39 6.56 10.66
CA THR A 242 -29.43 7.06 11.55
C THR A 242 -30.72 6.47 11.01
N THR A 243 -31.11 5.33 11.56
CA THR A 243 -32.50 4.88 11.49
C THR A 243 -33.32 6.00 12.13
N GLU A 244 -34.02 6.77 11.31
CA GLU A 244 -35.09 7.63 11.78
C GLU A 244 -36.15 6.68 12.38
N GLU A 245 -36.02 6.42 13.68
CA GLU A 245 -37.13 5.85 14.45
C GLU A 245 -38.26 6.87 14.43
N GLY A 246 -39.31 6.46 13.71
CA GLY A 246 -40.55 7.21 13.56
C GLY A 246 -41.08 7.63 14.92
N VAL A 247 -41.41 8.90 15.05
CA VAL A 247 -42.22 9.46 16.10
C VAL A 247 -43.57 8.76 16.09
N PRO A 248 -44.01 8.05 17.13
CA PRO A 248 -45.37 7.59 17.23
C PRO A 248 -46.31 8.79 17.49
N LEU A 249 -47.39 8.86 16.68
CA LEU A 249 -48.52 9.78 16.83
C LEU A 249 -49.32 9.51 18.12
#